data_00876f0d6cd618a568100a782bc6a169
#
_entry.id   00876f0d6cd618a568100a782bc6a169
#
_cell.length_a   1.000
_cell.length_b   1.000
_cell.length_c   1.000
_cell.angle_alpha   90.00
_cell.angle_beta   90.00
_cell.angle_gamma   90.00
#
_symmetry.space_group_name_H-M   'P 1'
#
loop_
_entity.id
_entity.type
_entity.pdbx_description
1 polymer ?
#
loop_
_entity_poly.entity_id
_entity_poly.type
_entity_poly.pdbx_seq_one_letter_code
_entity_poly.pdbx_strand_id
1 'polypeptide(L)'
;TPTPEKKISLNDTQIAEIEDQTYTGRAVRPGVTIQYKGKTLTEAKDYALTYKKNKKIGKASVTIKGIGEYEGSKTMTFYIAPRPPRIKKAVSDSRKKVSLRWSKKKQADGYQIKIARDKQFTRKIKTVNIKKNTKVKKTVKVKGKGRAKYYVRIRSYKIIDGKKHYGKFGYKKAVRVK
;
A
#
# COMPACT_ATOMS: atom_id res chain seq x y z
N THR A 1 -37.05 37.16 2.42
CA THR A 1 -35.83 36.41 2.78
C THR A 1 -35.83 35.11 2.02
N PRO A 2 -34.79 34.81 1.22
CA PRO A 2 -34.72 33.54 0.52
C PRO A 2 -34.63 32.39 1.55
N THR A 3 -35.45 31.38 1.38
CA THR A 3 -35.44 30.17 2.21
C THR A 3 -34.06 29.53 2.07
N PRO A 4 -33.35 29.21 3.20
CA PRO A 4 -32.07 28.60 3.11
C PRO A 4 -32.14 27.26 2.37
N GLU A 5 -31.41 27.09 1.28
CA GLU A 5 -31.34 25.82 0.55
C GLU A 5 -30.90 24.72 1.48
N LYS A 6 -31.67 23.64 1.54
CA LYS A 6 -31.36 22.46 2.37
C LYS A 6 -30.09 21.82 1.86
N LYS A 7 -29.03 21.88 2.67
CA LYS A 7 -27.74 21.25 2.35
C LYS A 7 -27.80 19.73 2.41
N ILE A 8 -26.95 19.09 1.64
CA ILE A 8 -26.82 17.64 1.55
C ILE A 8 -25.86 17.16 2.64
N SER A 9 -26.32 16.26 3.50
CA SER A 9 -25.45 15.69 4.54
C SER A 9 -24.39 14.75 3.94
N LEU A 10 -23.15 14.84 4.42
CA LEU A 10 -22.10 13.85 4.09
C LEU A 10 -22.48 12.42 4.53
N ASN A 11 -23.44 12.24 5.45
CA ASN A 11 -23.96 10.93 5.83
C ASN A 11 -24.75 10.26 4.70
N ASP A 12 -25.31 11.04 3.78
CA ASP A 12 -26.08 10.55 2.64
C ASP A 12 -25.16 10.23 1.43
N THR A 13 -23.85 10.41 1.58
CA THR A 13 -22.85 10.16 0.54
C THR A 13 -22.15 8.81 0.71
N GLN A 14 -21.65 8.27 -0.40
CA GLN A 14 -20.79 7.09 -0.42
C GLN A 14 -19.33 7.53 -0.42
N ILE A 15 -18.58 7.12 0.60
CA ILE A 15 -17.16 7.43 0.75
C ILE A 15 -16.35 6.14 0.63
N ALA A 16 -15.47 6.08 -0.35
CA ALA A 16 -14.62 4.92 -0.59
C ALA A 16 -13.59 4.73 0.54
N GLU A 17 -13.28 3.48 0.88
CA GLU A 17 -12.19 3.18 1.81
C GLU A 17 -10.85 3.70 1.28
N ILE A 18 -10.01 4.16 2.21
CA ILE A 18 -8.66 4.61 1.89
C ILE A 18 -7.70 3.43 2.04
N GLU A 19 -7.07 3.03 0.94
CA GLU A 19 -6.08 1.96 0.94
C GLU A 19 -4.85 2.29 1.80
N ASP A 20 -4.11 1.24 2.20
CA ASP A 20 -2.82 1.38 2.88
C ASP A 20 -1.86 2.26 2.08
N GLN A 21 -1.28 3.23 2.74
CA GLN A 21 -0.34 4.17 2.16
C GLN A 21 1.11 3.75 2.45
N THR A 22 2.03 4.19 1.61
CA THR A 22 3.48 3.98 1.84
C THR A 22 4.11 5.25 2.37
N TYR A 23 4.86 5.13 3.46
CA TYR A 23 5.62 6.23 4.04
C TYR A 23 6.58 6.85 3.02
N THR A 24 6.52 8.17 2.84
CA THR A 24 7.31 8.91 1.85
C THR A 24 8.47 9.71 2.47
N GLY A 25 8.49 9.86 3.81
CA GLY A 25 9.38 10.78 4.53
C GLY A 25 8.76 12.16 4.75
N ARG A 26 7.59 12.40 4.16
CA ARG A 26 6.80 13.64 4.28
C ARG A 26 5.39 13.31 4.74
N ALA A 27 4.55 14.32 4.94
CA ALA A 27 3.12 14.12 5.22
C ALA A 27 2.45 13.35 4.07
N VAL A 28 1.76 12.27 4.41
CA VAL A 28 1.01 11.42 3.46
C VAL A 28 -0.43 11.92 3.44
N ARG A 29 -0.91 12.33 2.27
CA ARG A 29 -2.25 12.88 2.07
C ARG A 29 -2.96 12.12 0.95
N PRO A 30 -3.57 10.94 1.24
CA PRO A 30 -4.34 10.22 0.25
C PRO A 30 -5.57 11.03 -0.16
N GLY A 31 -5.92 11.01 -1.44
CA GLY A 31 -7.21 11.52 -1.89
C GLY A 31 -8.36 10.70 -1.33
N VAL A 32 -9.54 11.32 -1.21
CA VAL A 32 -10.78 10.66 -0.80
C VAL A 32 -11.75 10.72 -1.98
N THR A 33 -12.35 9.59 -2.31
CA THR A 33 -13.41 9.54 -3.34
C THR A 33 -14.77 9.54 -2.66
N ILE A 34 -15.58 10.53 -2.97
CA ILE A 34 -16.91 10.71 -2.41
C ILE A 34 -17.91 10.78 -3.56
N GLN A 35 -19.02 10.04 -3.46
CA GLN A 35 -20.09 10.03 -4.44
C GLN A 35 -21.44 10.30 -3.80
N TYR A 36 -22.26 11.09 -4.49
CA TYR A 36 -23.64 11.34 -4.15
C TYR A 36 -24.51 11.19 -5.40
N LYS A 37 -25.49 10.29 -5.37
CA LYS A 37 -26.40 10.00 -6.50
C LYS A 37 -25.66 9.83 -7.85
N GLY A 38 -24.55 9.08 -7.85
CA GLY A 38 -23.72 8.81 -9.04
C GLY A 38 -22.75 9.93 -9.45
N LYS A 39 -22.83 11.11 -8.83
CA LYS A 39 -21.90 12.23 -9.06
C LYS A 39 -20.72 12.14 -8.11
N THR A 40 -19.48 12.24 -8.62
CA THR A 40 -18.27 12.35 -7.79
C THR A 40 -18.08 13.79 -7.32
N LEU A 41 -17.89 13.97 -6.03
CA LEU A 41 -17.66 15.27 -5.40
C LEU A 41 -16.23 15.74 -5.60
N THR A 42 -16.04 17.06 -5.61
CA THR A 42 -14.76 17.73 -5.87
C THR A 42 -14.21 18.37 -4.58
N GLU A 43 -12.96 18.05 -4.25
CA GLU A 43 -12.23 18.72 -3.15
C GLU A 43 -12.12 20.23 -3.39
N ALA A 44 -12.16 21.01 -2.33
CA ALA A 44 -12.17 22.47 -2.28
C ALA A 44 -13.46 23.14 -2.83
N LYS A 45 -14.34 22.40 -3.50
CA LYS A 45 -15.66 22.87 -3.95
C LYS A 45 -16.80 22.31 -3.09
N ASP A 46 -16.82 20.99 -2.94
CA ASP A 46 -17.90 20.25 -2.28
C ASP A 46 -17.51 19.80 -0.87
N TYR A 47 -16.20 19.63 -0.62
CA TYR A 47 -15.64 19.25 0.67
C TYR A 47 -14.20 19.72 0.86
N ALA A 48 -13.77 19.75 2.12
CA ALA A 48 -12.38 20.03 2.51
C ALA A 48 -11.81 18.88 3.33
N LEU A 49 -10.48 18.66 3.24
CA LEU A 49 -9.77 17.58 3.93
C LEU A 49 -8.79 18.12 4.97
N THR A 50 -8.81 17.54 6.16
CA THR A 50 -7.84 17.80 7.22
C THR A 50 -7.24 16.49 7.72
N TYR A 51 -5.90 16.39 7.72
CA TYR A 51 -5.17 15.17 8.07
C TYR A 51 -4.54 15.28 9.46
N LYS A 52 -4.61 14.16 10.22
CA LYS A 52 -3.92 14.03 11.51
C LYS A 52 -3.05 12.77 11.52
N LYS A 53 -1.90 12.85 12.25
CA LYS A 53 -0.92 11.75 12.41
C LYS A 53 -0.35 11.18 11.09
N ASN A 54 -0.40 11.93 10.01
CA ASN A 54 -0.03 11.49 8.66
C ASN A 54 1.45 11.69 8.28
N LYS A 55 2.32 11.97 9.26
CA LYS A 55 3.77 12.19 9.06
C LYS A 55 4.64 11.01 9.47
N LYS A 56 4.08 9.96 10.07
CA LYS A 56 4.80 8.79 10.59
C LYS A 56 4.12 7.49 10.15
N ILE A 57 4.88 6.38 10.18
CA ILE A 57 4.33 5.04 9.99
C ILE A 57 3.38 4.73 11.15
N GLY A 58 2.21 4.20 10.82
CA GLY A 58 1.17 3.88 11.77
C GLY A 58 -0.23 4.28 11.32
N LYS A 59 -1.14 4.41 12.26
CA LYS A 59 -2.52 4.83 12.06
C LYS A 59 -2.60 6.33 11.89
N ALA A 60 -3.27 6.79 10.86
CA ALA A 60 -3.53 8.19 10.55
C ALA A 60 -5.02 8.41 10.30
N SER A 61 -5.46 9.65 10.26
CA SER A 61 -6.84 9.98 9.94
C SER A 61 -6.95 11.17 9.00
N VAL A 62 -8.05 11.21 8.28
CA VAL A 62 -8.50 12.35 7.49
C VAL A 62 -9.93 12.70 7.92
N THR A 63 -10.16 13.97 8.20
CA THR A 63 -11.48 14.52 8.45
C THR A 63 -11.96 15.21 7.18
N ILE A 64 -13.11 14.80 6.70
CA ILE A 64 -13.83 15.35 5.56
C ILE A 64 -14.87 16.30 6.12
N LYS A 65 -14.87 17.54 5.67
CA LYS A 65 -15.86 18.55 6.05
C LYS A 65 -16.62 18.99 4.78
N GLY A 66 -17.94 18.87 4.77
CA GLY A 66 -18.79 19.37 3.69
C GLY A 66 -18.69 20.89 3.59
N ILE A 67 -18.68 21.41 2.36
CA ILE A 67 -18.71 22.84 2.02
C ILE A 67 -19.64 23.05 0.81
N GLY A 68 -19.98 24.31 0.50
CA GLY A 68 -20.93 24.62 -0.58
C GLY A 68 -22.31 24.03 -0.31
N GLU A 69 -22.75 23.18 -1.19
CA GLU A 69 -24.04 22.47 -1.12
C GLU A 69 -24.07 21.33 -0.09
N TYR A 70 -22.90 20.95 0.47
CA TYR A 70 -22.73 19.83 1.39
C TYR A 70 -22.46 20.32 2.80
N GLU A 71 -22.90 19.53 3.79
CA GLU A 71 -22.68 19.82 5.21
C GLU A 71 -22.29 18.58 6.00
N GLY A 72 -21.88 18.80 7.25
CA GLY A 72 -21.45 17.76 8.17
C GLY A 72 -19.96 17.46 8.07
N SER A 73 -19.53 16.51 8.89
CA SER A 73 -18.11 16.11 8.97
C SER A 73 -18.01 14.61 9.22
N LYS A 74 -17.04 13.95 8.55
CA LYS A 74 -16.78 12.52 8.72
C LYS A 74 -15.28 12.28 8.83
N THR A 75 -14.86 11.50 9.82
CA THR A 75 -13.44 11.14 9.99
C THR A 75 -13.22 9.71 9.56
N MET A 76 -12.24 9.49 8.67
CA MET A 76 -11.80 8.19 8.21
C MET A 76 -10.38 7.89 8.67
N THR A 77 -10.14 6.62 8.94
CA THR A 77 -8.80 6.12 9.30
C THR A 77 -8.12 5.54 8.06
N PHE A 78 -6.82 5.76 7.95
CA PHE A 78 -5.96 5.07 6.99
C PHE A 78 -4.62 4.69 7.65
N TYR A 79 -3.87 3.79 7.00
CA TYR A 79 -2.64 3.28 7.57
C TYR A 79 -1.45 3.60 6.68
N ILE A 80 -0.32 3.96 7.31
CA ILE A 80 0.93 4.27 6.64
C ILE A 80 1.92 3.16 6.96
N ALA A 81 2.29 2.38 5.94
CA ALA A 81 3.21 1.27 6.03
C ALA A 81 4.65 1.68 5.64
N PRO A 82 5.68 0.92 6.05
CA PRO A 82 7.06 1.25 5.74
C PRO A 82 7.37 1.18 4.25
N ARG A 83 8.37 1.96 3.81
CA ARG A 83 8.94 1.88 2.46
C ARG A 83 9.44 0.46 2.14
N PRO A 84 9.37 0.03 0.86
CA PRO A 84 9.92 -1.25 0.47
C PRO A 84 11.43 -1.31 0.69
N PRO A 85 12.01 -2.49 0.99
CA PRO A 85 13.44 -2.66 1.01
C PRO A 85 14.00 -2.70 -0.41
N ARG A 86 15.26 -2.31 -0.57
CA ARG A 86 16.00 -2.48 -1.83
C ARG A 86 16.48 -3.93 -1.94
N ILE A 87 16.19 -4.61 -3.04
CA ILE A 87 16.79 -5.91 -3.35
C ILE A 87 18.25 -5.67 -3.74
N LYS A 88 19.18 -6.14 -2.89
CA LYS A 88 20.64 -6.04 -3.11
C LYS A 88 21.11 -7.14 -4.07
N LYS A 89 20.68 -8.38 -3.86
CA LYS A 89 21.04 -9.55 -4.67
C LYS A 89 19.80 -10.38 -4.99
N ALA A 90 19.71 -10.85 -6.23
CA ALA A 90 18.70 -11.80 -6.68
C ALA A 90 19.37 -12.68 -7.74
N VAL A 91 19.69 -13.92 -7.38
CA VAL A 91 20.46 -14.87 -8.21
C VAL A 91 19.89 -16.27 -8.09
N SER A 92 20.29 -17.15 -9.02
CA SER A 92 20.01 -18.58 -8.94
C SER A 92 21.35 -19.32 -8.80
N ASP A 93 21.75 -19.58 -7.57
CA ASP A 93 22.98 -20.33 -7.28
C ASP A 93 22.80 -21.84 -7.45
N SER A 94 21.57 -22.34 -7.46
CA SER A 94 21.26 -23.76 -7.63
C SER A 94 19.96 -23.96 -8.40
N ARG A 95 19.80 -25.17 -9.00
CA ARG A 95 18.66 -25.52 -9.83
C ARG A 95 17.33 -25.26 -9.12
N LYS A 96 16.41 -24.57 -9.81
CA LYS A 96 15.05 -24.23 -9.35
C LYS A 96 15.00 -23.45 -8.02
N LYS A 97 16.05 -22.70 -7.70
CA LYS A 97 16.07 -21.85 -6.50
C LYS A 97 16.45 -20.41 -6.85
N VAL A 98 15.87 -19.46 -6.15
CA VAL A 98 16.18 -18.04 -6.21
C VAL A 98 16.64 -17.60 -4.84
N SER A 99 17.90 -17.16 -4.75
CA SER A 99 18.51 -16.61 -3.55
C SER A 99 18.42 -15.10 -3.56
N LEU A 100 17.85 -14.54 -2.50
CA LEU A 100 17.55 -13.12 -2.36
C LEU A 100 18.25 -12.54 -1.16
N ARG A 101 18.73 -11.30 -1.32
CA ARG A 101 19.24 -10.45 -0.24
C ARG A 101 18.71 -9.04 -0.41
N TRP A 102 18.29 -8.40 0.69
CA TRP A 102 17.70 -7.05 0.67
C TRP A 102 18.16 -6.21 1.85
N SER A 103 17.87 -4.90 1.80
CA SER A 103 18.16 -3.97 2.89
C SER A 103 17.18 -4.14 4.04
N LYS A 104 17.66 -4.08 5.28
CA LYS A 104 16.81 -4.03 6.48
C LYS A 104 15.99 -2.73 6.49
N LYS A 105 14.73 -2.82 6.94
CA LYS A 105 13.86 -1.69 7.26
C LYS A 105 13.54 -1.70 8.74
N LYS A 106 14.14 -0.77 9.50
CA LYS A 106 14.03 -0.73 10.97
C LYS A 106 12.58 -0.64 11.46
N GLN A 107 11.74 0.13 10.76
CA GLN A 107 10.35 0.39 11.14
C GLN A 107 9.35 -0.68 10.61
N ALA A 108 9.82 -1.67 9.84
CA ALA A 108 8.99 -2.79 9.41
C ALA A 108 8.97 -3.91 10.46
N ASP A 109 7.89 -4.66 10.53
CA ASP A 109 7.82 -5.89 11.31
C ASP A 109 8.22 -7.10 10.48
N GLY A 110 8.10 -7.00 9.16
CA GLY A 110 8.53 -8.04 8.24
C GLY A 110 8.37 -7.65 6.78
N TYR A 111 8.46 -8.66 5.90
CA TYR A 111 8.46 -8.47 4.46
C TYR A 111 7.55 -9.48 3.76
N GLN A 112 7.09 -9.10 2.58
CA GLN A 112 6.43 -10.00 1.64
C GLN A 112 7.17 -9.98 0.31
N ILE A 113 7.60 -11.16 -0.14
CA ILE A 113 8.24 -11.37 -1.43
C ILE A 113 7.22 -11.98 -2.38
N LYS A 114 7.15 -11.48 -3.62
CA LYS A 114 6.46 -12.13 -4.71
C LYS A 114 7.45 -12.48 -5.82
N ILE A 115 7.35 -13.71 -6.33
CA ILE A 115 8.14 -14.23 -7.45
C ILE A 115 7.16 -14.70 -8.51
N ALA A 116 7.33 -14.28 -9.75
CA ALA A 116 6.43 -14.62 -10.86
C ALA A 116 7.20 -14.91 -12.15
N ARG A 117 6.51 -15.53 -13.14
CA ARG A 117 7.06 -15.81 -14.48
C ARG A 117 6.97 -14.63 -15.43
N ASP A 118 6.22 -13.60 -15.08
CA ASP A 118 5.98 -12.41 -15.90
C ASP A 118 6.23 -11.12 -15.12
N LYS A 119 6.47 -10.04 -15.84
CA LYS A 119 6.74 -8.71 -15.29
C LYS A 119 5.55 -8.09 -14.55
N GLN A 120 4.33 -8.49 -14.91
CA GLN A 120 3.07 -8.00 -14.35
C GLN A 120 2.70 -8.71 -13.05
N PHE A 121 3.35 -9.86 -12.74
CA PHE A 121 3.05 -10.71 -11.60
C PHE A 121 1.64 -11.30 -11.66
N THR A 122 1.24 -11.79 -12.84
CA THR A 122 -0.05 -12.45 -13.09
C THR A 122 0.09 -13.96 -13.22
N ARG A 123 1.28 -14.48 -13.62
CA ARG A 123 1.50 -15.90 -13.92
C ARG A 123 2.42 -16.59 -12.91
N LYS A 124 1.97 -17.77 -12.42
CA LYS A 124 2.75 -18.66 -11.51
C LYS A 124 3.36 -17.89 -10.34
N ILE A 125 2.55 -17.07 -9.67
CA ILE A 125 2.99 -16.24 -8.55
C ILE A 125 3.27 -17.13 -7.34
N LYS A 126 4.44 -16.93 -6.72
CA LYS A 126 4.77 -17.46 -5.41
C LYS A 126 4.93 -16.31 -4.42
N THR A 127 4.15 -16.34 -3.35
CA THR A 127 4.22 -15.36 -2.26
C THR A 127 4.93 -15.98 -1.06
N VAL A 128 5.89 -15.26 -0.49
CA VAL A 128 6.64 -15.67 0.70
C VAL A 128 6.60 -14.55 1.73
N ASN A 129 6.11 -14.84 2.92
CA ASN A 129 6.05 -13.91 4.04
C ASN A 129 7.24 -14.12 4.97
N ILE A 130 7.91 -13.05 5.34
CA ILE A 130 9.04 -13.01 6.27
C ILE A 130 8.57 -12.28 7.54
N LYS A 131 8.46 -13.01 8.64
CA LYS A 131 7.87 -12.51 9.89
C LYS A 131 8.76 -11.58 10.72
N LYS A 132 10.07 -11.51 10.44
CA LYS A 132 11.03 -10.68 11.19
C LYS A 132 11.79 -9.74 10.25
N ASN A 133 11.88 -8.47 10.61
CA ASN A 133 12.61 -7.47 9.83
C ASN A 133 14.14 -7.67 9.83
N THR A 134 14.65 -8.45 10.78
CA THR A 134 16.06 -8.84 10.86
C THR A 134 16.45 -9.86 9.79
N LYS A 135 15.48 -10.65 9.28
CA LYS A 135 15.72 -11.57 8.16
C LYS A 135 15.81 -10.78 6.85
N VAL A 136 17.01 -10.66 6.33
CA VAL A 136 17.34 -9.89 5.10
C VAL A 136 17.86 -10.76 3.97
N LYS A 137 17.72 -12.08 4.09
CA LYS A 137 18.06 -13.08 3.07
C LYS A 137 17.04 -14.23 3.06
N LYS A 138 16.78 -14.79 1.89
CA LYS A 138 15.92 -15.97 1.73
C LYS A 138 16.22 -16.66 0.41
N THR A 139 16.32 -17.98 0.44
CA THR A 139 16.30 -18.81 -0.76
C THR A 139 14.90 -19.38 -0.94
N VAL A 140 14.37 -19.26 -2.13
CA VAL A 140 12.99 -19.67 -2.48
C VAL A 140 13.05 -20.68 -3.61
N LYS A 141 12.48 -21.87 -3.40
CA LYS A 141 12.29 -22.87 -4.44
C LYS A 141 11.17 -22.42 -5.39
N VAL A 142 11.42 -22.45 -6.68
CA VAL A 142 10.45 -22.09 -7.72
C VAL A 142 10.06 -23.30 -8.55
N LYS A 143 8.80 -23.31 -9.05
CA LYS A 143 8.27 -24.38 -9.90
C LYS A 143 8.53 -24.02 -11.36
N GLY A 144 8.98 -24.99 -12.17
CA GLY A 144 9.15 -24.84 -13.62
C GLY A 144 10.37 -25.57 -14.15
N LYS A 145 10.52 -25.56 -15.48
CA LYS A 145 11.72 -26.07 -16.16
C LYS A 145 12.91 -25.14 -15.88
N GLY A 146 14.13 -25.66 -15.83
CA GLY A 146 15.36 -24.86 -15.69
C GLY A 146 15.51 -23.81 -16.80
N ARG A 147 16.44 -22.86 -16.62
CA ARG A 147 16.74 -21.72 -17.52
C ARG A 147 15.59 -20.74 -17.74
N ALA A 148 14.58 -20.76 -16.87
CA ALA A 148 13.45 -19.89 -16.98
C ALA A 148 13.69 -18.53 -16.31
N LYS A 149 13.18 -17.46 -16.91
CA LYS A 149 13.23 -16.11 -16.33
C LYS A 149 12.10 -15.93 -15.32
N TYR A 150 12.46 -15.39 -14.15
CA TYR A 150 11.55 -15.01 -13.08
C TYR A 150 11.73 -13.54 -12.72
N TYR A 151 10.68 -12.94 -12.18
CA TYR A 151 10.68 -11.58 -11.67
C TYR A 151 10.40 -11.63 -10.18
N VAL A 152 11.12 -10.81 -9.42
CA VAL A 152 11.02 -10.75 -7.98
C VAL A 152 10.74 -9.32 -7.55
N ARG A 153 9.79 -9.13 -6.63
CA ARG A 153 9.55 -7.87 -5.95
C ARG A 153 9.32 -8.12 -4.46
N ILE A 154 9.61 -7.11 -3.65
CA ILE A 154 9.49 -7.18 -2.20
C ILE A 154 8.84 -5.93 -1.67
N ARG A 155 8.03 -6.07 -0.62
CA ARG A 155 7.46 -4.97 0.14
C ARG A 155 7.62 -5.20 1.64
N SER A 156 7.57 -4.12 2.41
CA SER A 156 7.53 -4.15 3.87
C SER A 156 6.09 -4.16 4.36
N TYR A 157 5.88 -4.64 5.58
CA TYR A 157 4.63 -4.44 6.30
C TYR A 157 4.87 -4.00 7.75
N LYS A 158 3.86 -3.39 8.33
CA LYS A 158 3.72 -3.05 9.75
C LYS A 158 2.47 -3.73 10.28
N ILE A 159 2.53 -4.26 11.50
CA ILE A 159 1.35 -4.76 12.21
C ILE A 159 0.79 -3.61 13.03
N ILE A 160 -0.45 -3.23 12.76
CA ILE A 160 -1.17 -2.17 13.45
C ILE A 160 -2.56 -2.72 13.78
N ASP A 161 -3.00 -2.58 15.02
CA ASP A 161 -4.28 -3.12 15.49
C ASP A 161 -4.45 -4.63 15.12
N GLY A 162 -3.36 -5.43 15.24
CA GLY A 162 -3.34 -6.87 14.94
C GLY A 162 -3.33 -7.24 13.44
N LYS A 163 -3.46 -6.28 12.55
CA LYS A 163 -3.51 -6.49 11.08
C LYS A 163 -2.21 -6.06 10.40
N LYS A 164 -1.87 -6.73 9.29
CA LYS A 164 -0.72 -6.37 8.45
C LYS A 164 -1.11 -5.29 7.45
N HIS A 165 -0.47 -4.15 7.55
CA HIS A 165 -0.58 -3.05 6.60
C HIS A 165 0.66 -3.01 5.73
N TYR A 166 0.46 -3.11 4.41
CA TYR A 166 1.55 -3.26 3.45
C TYR A 166 1.84 -1.95 2.72
N GLY A 167 3.13 -1.61 2.64
CA GLY A 167 3.60 -0.60 1.70
C GLY A 167 3.59 -1.09 0.25
N LYS A 168 3.81 -0.20 -0.69
CA LYS A 168 3.97 -0.53 -2.11
C LYS A 168 5.15 -1.50 -2.32
N PHE A 169 5.08 -2.32 -3.36
CA PHE A 169 6.23 -3.10 -3.79
C PHE A 169 7.35 -2.20 -4.31
N GLY A 170 8.60 -2.56 -3.98
CA GLY A 170 9.77 -1.95 -4.56
C GLY A 170 10.02 -2.37 -6.01
N TYR A 171 11.10 -1.86 -6.58
CA TYR A 171 11.51 -2.22 -7.94
C TYR A 171 11.70 -3.73 -8.09
N LYS A 172 11.17 -4.26 -9.19
CA LYS A 172 11.33 -5.67 -9.54
C LYS A 172 12.73 -5.95 -10.08
N LYS A 173 13.26 -7.15 -9.76
CA LYS A 173 14.47 -7.71 -10.39
C LYS A 173 14.15 -8.96 -11.19
N ALA A 174 14.83 -9.12 -12.31
CA ALA A 174 14.78 -10.33 -13.10
C ALA A 174 15.89 -11.31 -12.66
N VAL A 175 15.57 -12.60 -12.65
CA VAL A 175 16.50 -13.69 -12.34
C VAL A 175 16.32 -14.81 -13.34
N ARG A 176 17.38 -15.24 -14.00
CA ARG A 176 17.35 -16.47 -14.81
C ARG A 176 17.67 -17.64 -13.88
N VAL A 177 16.76 -18.56 -13.75
CA VAL A 177 16.87 -19.73 -12.87
C VAL A 177 17.61 -20.85 -13.58
N LYS A 178 18.59 -21.45 -12.90
CA LYS A 178 19.31 -22.65 -13.36
C LYS A 178 18.44 -23.91 -13.32
#